data_c1ed680f5ac36b5fa473387ae9fc04a2
#
_entry.id   c1ed680f5ac36b5fa473387ae9fc04a2
#
_cell.length_a   1.000
_cell.length_b   1.000
_cell.length_c   1.000
_cell.angle_alpha   90.00
_cell.angle_beta   90.00
_cell.angle_gamma   90.00
#
_symmetry.space_group_name_H-M   'P 1'
#
loop_
_entity.id
_entity.type
_entity.pdbx_description
1 polymer ?
#
loop_
_entity_poly.entity_id
_entity_poly.type
_entity_poly.pdbx_seq_one_letter_code
_entity_poly.pdbx_strand_id
1 'polypeptide(L)'
;MGVNNSKIDNASSGGITCGINENGYLKSVAYSANGDSFGRHPSSGICFTNVHVPGYQEAVELVKELHPIIPDFQLVSWDIAIDKFEKPVLVEVNLKYGELDFHQLNNGPLFGDDTKEILDEVFKKN
;
A
#
# COMPACT_ATOMS: atom_id res chain seq x y z
N MET A 1 4.86 8.39 -3.22
CA MET A 1 4.88 9.88 -3.18
C MET A 1 6.09 10.38 -3.93
N GLY A 2 5.90 11.33 -4.83
CA GLY A 2 6.98 11.93 -5.59
C GLY A 2 7.88 12.83 -4.72
N VAL A 3 9.18 12.88 -5.03
CA VAL A 3 10.18 13.76 -4.41
C VAL A 3 10.82 14.64 -5.47
N ASN A 4 11.38 15.79 -5.05
CA ASN A 4 12.08 16.73 -5.94
C ASN A 4 11.20 17.24 -7.10
N ASN A 5 9.94 17.61 -6.84
CA ASN A 5 8.96 18.06 -7.85
C ASN A 5 8.67 17.05 -8.98
N SER A 6 9.02 15.80 -8.80
CA SER A 6 8.68 14.75 -9.75
C SER A 6 7.15 14.57 -9.82
N LYS A 7 6.60 14.51 -11.04
CA LYS A 7 5.21 14.15 -11.29
C LYS A 7 5.00 12.64 -11.22
N ILE A 8 6.08 11.87 -11.12
CA ILE A 8 6.08 10.41 -11.04
C ILE A 8 6.26 10.06 -9.56
N ASP A 9 5.31 9.36 -8.99
CA ASP A 9 5.31 8.90 -7.59
C ASP A 9 5.70 7.43 -7.43
N ASN A 10 6.11 6.78 -8.52
CA ASN A 10 6.55 5.40 -8.50
C ASN A 10 7.82 5.24 -7.65
N ALA A 11 7.82 4.30 -6.72
CA ALA A 11 8.95 4.01 -5.85
C ALA A 11 10.22 3.63 -6.63
N SER A 12 10.08 2.87 -7.72
CA SER A 12 11.19 2.50 -8.61
C SER A 12 11.83 3.69 -9.34
N SER A 13 11.12 4.82 -9.43
CA SER A 13 11.59 6.06 -10.04
C SER A 13 12.05 7.12 -9.02
N GLY A 14 12.39 6.71 -7.79
CA GLY A 14 12.86 7.58 -6.73
C GLY A 14 11.76 8.14 -5.82
N GLY A 15 10.54 7.63 -5.92
CA GLY A 15 9.46 7.92 -4.97
C GLY A 15 9.67 7.24 -3.62
N ILE A 16 8.86 7.63 -2.65
CA ILE A 16 8.83 7.02 -1.33
C ILE A 16 7.45 6.45 -1.04
N THR A 17 7.41 5.38 -0.26
CA THR A 17 6.19 4.72 0.21
C THR A 17 6.03 4.88 1.71
N CYS A 18 4.80 5.02 2.17
CA CYS A 18 4.48 5.08 3.59
C CYS A 18 3.27 4.20 3.89
N GLY A 19 3.33 3.44 4.96
CA GLY A 19 2.19 2.67 5.42
C GLY A 19 1.06 3.57 5.90
N ILE A 20 -0.17 3.05 5.84
CA ILE A 20 -1.36 3.70 6.37
C ILE A 20 -1.86 2.85 7.54
N ASN A 21 -2.25 3.48 8.65
CA ASN A 21 -2.87 2.78 9.75
C ASN A 21 -4.38 2.56 9.50
N GLU A 22 -5.01 1.78 10.34
CA GLU A 22 -6.44 1.44 10.23
C GLU A 22 -7.39 2.64 10.29
N ASN A 23 -6.95 3.77 10.82
CA ASN A 23 -7.70 5.03 10.89
C ASN A 23 -7.46 5.95 9.68
N GLY A 24 -6.67 5.52 8.70
CA GLY A 24 -6.39 6.29 7.48
C GLY A 24 -5.26 7.31 7.61
N TYR A 25 -4.51 7.33 8.72
CA TYR A 25 -3.33 8.18 8.87
C TYR A 25 -2.07 7.47 8.38
N LEU A 26 -1.15 8.23 7.79
CA LEU A 26 0.17 7.71 7.46
C LEU A 26 0.92 7.29 8.73
N LYS A 27 1.71 6.24 8.62
CA LYS A 27 2.65 5.82 9.66
C LYS A 27 3.79 6.83 9.81
N SER A 28 4.60 6.68 10.85
CA SER A 28 5.65 7.65 11.19
C SER A 28 6.85 7.65 10.25
N VAL A 29 7.05 6.58 9.49
CA VAL A 29 8.22 6.38 8.64
C VAL A 29 7.79 6.00 7.23
N ALA A 30 8.38 6.66 6.24
CA ALA A 30 8.32 6.29 4.83
C ALA A 30 9.65 5.70 4.38
N TYR A 31 9.64 4.95 3.28
CA TYR A 31 10.80 4.26 2.76
C TYR A 31 10.97 4.48 1.26
N SER A 32 12.23 4.61 0.81
CA SER A 32 12.58 4.52 -0.61
C SER A 32 12.67 3.07 -1.07
N ALA A 33 12.77 2.85 -2.38
CA ALA A 33 13.02 1.53 -2.96
C ALA A 33 14.34 0.90 -2.48
N ASN A 34 15.31 1.72 -2.09
CA ASN A 34 16.61 1.26 -1.58
C ASN A 34 16.58 0.93 -0.06
N GLY A 35 15.43 1.15 0.60
CA GLY A 35 15.28 0.93 2.04
C GLY A 35 15.67 2.12 2.92
N ASP A 36 16.02 3.28 2.33
CA ASP A 36 16.24 4.49 3.12
C ASP A 36 14.95 4.93 3.82
N SER A 37 15.08 5.36 5.07
CA SER A 37 13.93 5.73 5.90
C SER A 37 13.83 7.25 6.09
N PHE A 38 12.59 7.75 6.12
CA PHE A 38 12.27 9.17 6.25
C PHE A 38 11.18 9.37 7.28
N GLY A 39 11.43 10.18 8.31
CA GLY A 39 10.41 10.60 9.29
C GLY A 39 9.58 11.80 8.81
N ARG A 40 10.08 12.49 7.78
CA ARG A 40 9.42 13.63 7.11
C ARG A 40 9.61 13.53 5.62
N HIS A 41 8.67 14.07 4.86
CA HIS A 41 8.78 14.12 3.41
C HIS A 41 10.01 14.96 3.00
N PRO A 42 10.95 14.40 2.22
CA PRO A 42 12.25 15.04 1.98
C PRO A 42 12.18 16.39 1.27
N SER A 43 11.16 16.60 0.42
CA SER A 43 11.01 17.87 -0.32
C SER A 43 10.15 18.90 0.40
N SER A 44 9.08 18.49 1.11
CA SER A 44 8.13 19.43 1.76
C SER A 44 8.35 19.57 3.27
N GLY A 45 9.09 18.67 3.91
CA GLY A 45 9.29 18.64 5.35
C GLY A 45 8.06 18.22 6.17
N ILE A 46 6.96 17.84 5.52
CA ILE A 46 5.72 17.43 6.18
C ILE A 46 5.97 16.16 7.00
N CYS A 47 5.52 16.17 8.26
CA CYS A 47 5.54 15.01 9.14
C CYS A 47 4.41 14.05 8.73
N PHE A 48 4.75 12.80 8.45
CA PHE A 48 3.79 11.82 7.93
C PHE A 48 2.64 11.53 8.90
N THR A 49 2.89 11.44 10.20
CA THR A 49 1.86 11.15 11.21
C THR A 49 0.71 12.16 11.27
N ASN A 50 0.91 13.35 10.71
CA ASN A 50 -0.11 14.39 10.68
C ASN A 50 -0.97 14.34 9.40
N VAL A 51 -0.69 13.39 8.50
CA VAL A 51 -1.36 13.29 7.21
C VAL A 51 -2.43 12.20 7.28
N HIS A 52 -3.68 12.60 7.13
CA HIS A 52 -4.81 11.71 6.90
C HIS A 52 -5.00 11.54 5.39
N VAL A 53 -5.15 10.30 4.91
CA VAL A 53 -5.43 10.02 3.50
C VAL A 53 -6.94 10.19 3.28
N PRO A 54 -7.37 11.20 2.52
CA PRO A 54 -8.79 11.40 2.25
C PRO A 54 -9.34 10.21 1.45
N GLY A 55 -10.61 9.86 1.68
CA GLY A 55 -11.24 8.73 0.98
C GLY A 55 -10.68 7.34 1.31
N TYR A 56 -9.86 7.22 2.35
CA TYR A 56 -9.26 5.93 2.73
C TYR A 56 -10.31 4.86 3.06
N GLN A 57 -11.31 5.21 3.87
CA GLN A 57 -12.34 4.26 4.26
C GLN A 57 -13.17 3.81 3.04
N GLU A 58 -13.50 4.74 2.15
CA GLU A 58 -14.21 4.43 0.90
C GLU A 58 -13.38 3.54 -0.01
N ALA A 59 -12.05 3.72 -0.06
CA ALA A 59 -11.15 2.85 -0.80
C ALA A 59 -11.14 1.42 -0.24
N VAL A 60 -11.12 1.28 1.09
CA VAL A 60 -11.20 -0.03 1.76
C VAL A 60 -12.53 -0.72 1.43
N GLU A 61 -13.66 -0.01 1.51
CA GLU A 61 -14.97 -0.57 1.17
C GLU A 61 -15.06 -0.95 -0.32
N LEU A 62 -14.52 -0.12 -1.22
CA LEU A 62 -14.46 -0.44 -2.65
C LEU A 62 -13.74 -1.77 -2.91
N VAL A 63 -12.58 -1.97 -2.29
CA VAL A 63 -11.81 -3.22 -2.43
C VAL A 63 -12.58 -4.42 -1.87
N LYS A 64 -13.25 -4.27 -0.73
CA LYS A 64 -14.09 -5.33 -0.15
C LYS A 64 -15.26 -5.73 -1.05
N GLU A 65 -15.85 -4.78 -1.77
CA GLU A 65 -16.91 -5.04 -2.74
C GLU A 65 -16.39 -5.73 -4.01
N LEU A 66 -15.19 -5.34 -4.47
CA LEU A 66 -14.63 -5.85 -5.72
C LEU A 66 -13.97 -7.23 -5.57
N HIS A 67 -13.33 -7.52 -4.44
CA HIS A 67 -12.57 -8.76 -4.28
C HIS A 67 -13.40 -10.04 -4.49
N PRO A 68 -14.64 -10.16 -4.01
CA PRO A 68 -15.47 -11.35 -4.25
C PRO A 68 -15.81 -11.62 -5.73
N ILE A 69 -15.64 -10.63 -6.60
CA ILE A 69 -15.84 -10.76 -8.06
C ILE A 69 -14.72 -11.59 -8.69
N ILE A 70 -13.60 -11.76 -7.99
CA ILE A 70 -12.41 -12.50 -8.43
C ILE A 70 -12.15 -13.68 -7.47
N PRO A 71 -13.04 -14.70 -7.42
CA PRO A 71 -13.04 -15.71 -6.35
C PRO A 71 -11.82 -16.65 -6.38
N ASP A 72 -11.14 -16.76 -7.52
CA ASP A 72 -9.99 -17.67 -7.70
C ASP A 72 -8.68 -17.10 -7.12
N PHE A 73 -8.67 -15.83 -6.68
CA PHE A 73 -7.50 -15.14 -6.17
C PHE A 73 -7.70 -14.72 -4.72
N GLN A 74 -6.97 -15.35 -3.81
CA GLN A 74 -7.02 -15.02 -2.38
C GLN A 74 -6.20 -13.78 -2.04
N LEU A 75 -5.13 -13.51 -2.79
CA LEU A 75 -4.29 -12.34 -2.65
C LEU A 75 -4.33 -11.51 -3.93
N VAL A 76 -4.74 -10.26 -3.79
CA VAL A 76 -4.86 -9.30 -4.90
C VAL A 76 -4.23 -7.98 -4.48
N SER A 77 -3.39 -7.41 -5.33
CA SER A 77 -2.87 -6.05 -5.15
C SER A 77 -3.76 -5.06 -5.90
N TRP A 78 -4.29 -4.07 -5.18
CA TRP A 78 -5.20 -3.08 -5.70
C TRP A 78 -4.53 -1.70 -5.71
N ASP A 79 -4.36 -1.11 -6.88
CA ASP A 79 -3.85 0.24 -7.02
C ASP A 79 -5.02 1.22 -7.09
N ILE A 80 -5.22 1.98 -6.02
CA ILE A 80 -6.31 2.93 -5.85
C ILE A 80 -5.73 4.34 -5.80
N ALA A 81 -6.19 5.22 -6.67
CA ALA A 81 -5.96 6.65 -6.57
C ALA A 81 -7.11 7.33 -5.83
N ILE A 82 -6.83 8.44 -5.17
CA ILE A 82 -7.85 9.32 -4.61
C ILE A 82 -7.93 10.56 -5.50
N ASP A 83 -9.11 10.83 -6.03
CA ASP A 83 -9.33 11.95 -6.93
C ASP A 83 -9.43 13.30 -6.19
N LYS A 84 -9.57 14.39 -6.93
CA LYS A 84 -9.71 15.74 -6.37
C LYS A 84 -10.98 15.97 -5.54
N PHE A 85 -11.93 15.05 -5.60
CA PHE A 85 -13.17 15.06 -4.81
C PHE A 85 -13.10 14.09 -3.62
N GLU A 86 -11.88 13.63 -3.30
CA GLU A 86 -11.60 12.67 -2.22
C GLU A 86 -12.29 11.30 -2.42
N LYS A 87 -12.50 10.91 -3.70
CA LYS A 87 -13.11 9.62 -4.04
C LYS A 87 -12.08 8.62 -4.54
N PRO A 88 -12.20 7.34 -4.14
CA PRO A 88 -11.32 6.29 -4.64
C PRO A 88 -11.60 5.97 -6.11
N VAL A 89 -10.54 5.84 -6.88
CA VAL A 89 -10.56 5.44 -8.29
C VAL A 89 -9.64 4.23 -8.46
N LEU A 90 -10.19 3.13 -8.96
CA LEU A 90 -9.40 1.96 -9.30
C LEU A 90 -8.50 2.28 -10.50
N VAL A 91 -7.19 2.14 -10.31
CA VAL A 91 -6.19 2.37 -11.35
C VAL A 91 -5.78 1.05 -11.97
N GLU A 92 -5.40 0.06 -11.16
CA GLU A 92 -4.88 -1.22 -11.62
C GLU A 92 -5.20 -2.34 -10.62
N VAL A 93 -5.27 -3.56 -11.14
CA VAL A 93 -5.43 -4.79 -10.35
C VAL A 93 -4.31 -5.76 -10.73
N ASN A 94 -3.51 -6.15 -9.76
CA ASN A 94 -2.45 -7.14 -9.95
C ASN A 94 -2.82 -8.46 -9.29
N LEU A 95 -3.11 -9.47 -10.13
CA LEU A 95 -3.50 -10.83 -9.72
C LEU A 95 -2.29 -11.77 -9.59
N LYS A 96 -1.18 -11.41 -10.23
CA LYS A 96 0.09 -12.14 -10.22
C LYS A 96 1.23 -11.13 -10.10
N TYR A 97 2.32 -11.53 -9.47
CA TYR A 97 3.53 -10.70 -9.36
C TYR A 97 3.35 -9.36 -8.64
N GLY A 98 2.39 -9.29 -7.72
CA GLY A 98 2.29 -8.13 -6.82
C GLY A 98 3.60 -7.96 -6.04
N GLU A 99 4.17 -6.75 -6.05
CA GLU A 99 5.37 -6.44 -5.26
C GLU A 99 4.99 -6.40 -3.78
N LEU A 100 5.43 -7.39 -3.01
CA LEU A 100 5.16 -7.49 -1.58
C LEU A 100 6.18 -6.75 -0.72
N ASP A 101 7.34 -6.44 -1.28
CA ASP A 101 8.47 -5.87 -0.56
C ASP A 101 8.13 -4.54 0.11
N PHE A 102 7.46 -3.65 -0.59
CA PHE A 102 7.02 -2.37 -0.03
C PHE A 102 5.97 -2.53 1.07
N HIS A 103 5.07 -3.49 0.93
CA HIS A 103 4.07 -3.80 1.96
C HIS A 103 4.74 -4.30 3.23
N GLN A 104 5.69 -5.22 3.11
CA GLN A 104 6.42 -5.77 4.24
C GLN A 104 7.35 -4.75 4.88
N LEU A 105 8.02 -3.91 4.08
CA LEU A 105 8.89 -2.84 4.57
C LEU A 105 8.11 -1.82 5.42
N ASN A 106 6.91 -1.45 5.00
CA ASN A 106 6.07 -0.47 5.68
C ASN A 106 5.23 -1.04 6.83
N ASN A 107 4.85 -2.33 6.77
CA ASN A 107 3.85 -2.91 7.65
C ASN A 107 4.33 -4.15 8.42
N GLY A 108 5.54 -4.65 8.16
CA GLY A 108 6.02 -5.92 8.68
C GLY A 108 5.52 -7.12 7.88
N PRO A 109 5.60 -8.34 8.43
CA PRO A 109 5.23 -9.56 7.72
C PRO A 109 3.81 -9.47 7.15
N LEU A 110 3.66 -9.78 5.86
CA LEU A 110 2.40 -9.58 5.12
C LEU A 110 1.21 -10.29 5.76
N PHE A 111 1.42 -11.51 6.22
CA PHE A 111 0.36 -12.35 6.80
C PHE A 111 0.34 -12.34 8.34
N GLY A 112 1.26 -11.61 8.98
CA GLY A 112 1.31 -11.50 10.44
C GLY A 112 1.26 -12.87 11.12
N ASP A 113 0.35 -13.03 12.07
CA ASP A 113 0.17 -14.27 12.84
C ASP A 113 -0.39 -15.44 12.00
N ASP A 114 -1.05 -15.15 10.89
CA ASP A 114 -1.64 -16.15 9.99
C ASP A 114 -0.62 -16.78 9.05
N THR A 115 0.64 -16.33 9.05
CA THR A 115 1.71 -16.77 8.14
C THR A 115 1.84 -18.29 8.11
N LYS A 116 1.82 -18.93 9.29
CA LYS A 116 1.99 -20.39 9.37
C LYS A 116 0.82 -21.13 8.72
N GLU A 117 -0.40 -20.72 9.00
CA GLU A 117 -1.62 -21.35 8.44
C GLU A 117 -1.65 -21.23 6.92
N ILE A 118 -1.34 -20.05 6.39
CA ILE A 118 -1.31 -19.76 4.95
C ILE A 118 -0.23 -20.61 4.26
N LEU A 119 0.98 -20.67 4.83
CA LEU A 119 2.03 -21.51 4.27
C LEU A 119 1.67 -22.99 4.31
N ASP A 120 1.09 -23.49 5.40
CA ASP A 120 0.64 -24.88 5.52
C ASP A 120 -0.43 -25.20 4.46
N GLU A 121 -1.33 -24.27 4.15
CA GLU A 121 -2.34 -24.45 3.10
C GLU A 121 -1.73 -24.49 1.69
N VAL A 122 -0.79 -23.60 1.40
CA VAL A 122 -0.10 -23.54 0.10
C VAL A 122 0.73 -24.78 -0.15
N PHE A 123 1.47 -25.25 0.84
CA PHE A 123 2.34 -26.43 0.70
C PHE A 123 1.59 -27.76 0.77
N LYS A 124 0.40 -27.83 1.37
CA LYS A 124 -0.44 -29.05 1.34
C LYS A 124 -1.06 -29.31 -0.03
N LYS A 125 -1.17 -28.32 -0.88
CA LYS A 125 -1.71 -28.44 -2.26
C LYS A 125 -0.69 -28.94 -3.27
N ASN A 126 0.53 -29.13 -2.85
CA ASN A 126 1.62 -29.69 -3.64
C ASN A 126 2.02 -31.07 -3.10
#